data_40bf7c7c386fa8d49bfe49db723ba53f
#
_entry.id   40bf7c7c386fa8d49bfe49db723ba53f
#
_cell.length_a   1.000
_cell.length_b   1.000
_cell.length_c   1.000
_cell.angle_alpha   90.00
_cell.angle_beta   90.00
_cell.angle_gamma   90.00
#
_symmetry.space_group_name_H-M   'P 1'
#
loop_
_entity.id
_entity.type
_entity.pdbx_description
1 polymer ?
#
loop_
_entity_poly.entity_id
_entity_poly.type
_entity_poly.pdbx_seq_one_letter_code
_entity_poly.pdbx_strand_id
1 'polypeptide(L)'
;MKKLSYSSSGVSINKGNKFVSEIKKIIRKDKNLKKSNIGGFSGQFVLDSKIKKPILVGATDGVGTKIEIARMMRDHKTIGIDLVAMCVNDLIVDQAKPLFFLDYISTGKLDISKGKEIIGGIIKGCKMSNCSLLGGETAEHPEVDSNDKYDLAGFCVGVKSGVAKASPKLRENDIIVGISSSGLHSNGYSLVRKIIKENKIKLNKKIEKNKTIGELLLKPTEIYVSPILEMYTKKIIKTCAHITGGGITENLPRSLNKNVSAKINLETFSLPTIFKWIQSFGVSQNEMLKTFNCGYGMIVILDRTKLNQFEKSIKSHKLKYSIIGNLVNSKKINKKVSYIGKLNFND
;
A
#
# COMPACT_ATOMS: atom_id res chain seq x y z
N MET A 1 17.07 -44.44 19.71
CA MET A 1 15.95 -43.72 19.07
C MET A 1 16.14 -42.23 19.30
N LYS A 2 16.05 -41.38 18.24
CA LYS A 2 16.02 -39.92 18.40
C LYS A 2 14.76 -39.55 19.17
N LYS A 3 14.89 -38.78 20.27
CA LYS A 3 13.74 -38.30 21.05
C LYS A 3 12.89 -37.40 20.15
N LEU A 4 11.65 -37.79 19.87
CA LEU A 4 10.68 -36.98 19.16
C LEU A 4 10.24 -35.84 20.07
N SER A 5 10.32 -34.60 19.54
CA SER A 5 9.91 -33.38 20.23
C SER A 5 9.41 -32.35 19.22
N TYR A 6 8.58 -31.40 19.65
CA TYR A 6 8.10 -30.34 18.77
C TYR A 6 9.24 -29.50 18.15
N SER A 7 10.32 -29.33 18.90
CA SER A 7 11.54 -28.68 18.38
C SER A 7 12.28 -29.53 17.35
N SER A 8 12.22 -30.85 17.42
CA SER A 8 12.82 -31.74 16.42
C SER A 8 12.02 -31.79 15.11
N SER A 9 10.74 -31.38 15.13
CA SER A 9 9.90 -31.18 13.92
C SER A 9 10.01 -29.78 13.30
N GLY A 10 10.92 -28.93 13.80
CA GLY A 10 11.22 -27.62 13.19
C GLY A 10 10.59 -26.42 13.86
N VAL A 11 9.66 -26.61 14.82
CA VAL A 11 8.95 -25.53 15.52
C VAL A 11 9.50 -25.30 16.92
N SER A 12 9.82 -24.05 17.29
CA SER A 12 10.43 -23.71 18.57
C SER A 12 9.56 -22.76 19.41
N ILE A 13 8.81 -23.31 20.37
CA ILE A 13 8.02 -22.53 21.35
C ILE A 13 8.89 -21.47 22.06
N ASN A 14 10.12 -21.83 22.46
CA ASN A 14 11.03 -20.89 23.12
C ASN A 14 11.39 -19.69 22.24
N LYS A 15 11.59 -19.88 20.93
CA LYS A 15 11.85 -18.80 20.00
C LYS A 15 10.60 -17.92 19.81
N GLY A 16 9.42 -18.53 19.69
CA GLY A 16 8.15 -17.81 19.64
C GLY A 16 7.96 -16.90 20.86
N ASN A 17 8.12 -17.45 22.07
CA ASN A 17 8.02 -16.68 23.33
C ASN A 17 9.05 -15.54 23.40
N LYS A 18 10.29 -15.80 22.98
CA LYS A 18 11.34 -14.76 22.89
C LYS A 18 10.95 -13.68 21.90
N PHE A 19 10.42 -14.03 20.74
CA PHE A 19 9.97 -13.09 19.73
C PHE A 19 8.85 -12.19 20.25
N VAL A 20 7.80 -12.75 20.86
CA VAL A 20 6.71 -11.99 21.52
C VAL A 20 7.26 -11.04 22.58
N SER A 21 8.25 -11.48 23.38
CA SER A 21 8.91 -10.63 24.36
C SER A 21 9.62 -9.43 23.71
N GLU A 22 10.31 -9.65 22.60
CA GLU A 22 10.97 -8.55 21.85
C GLU A 22 9.95 -7.58 21.25
N ILE A 23 8.82 -8.07 20.70
CA ILE A 23 7.71 -7.21 20.23
C ILE A 23 7.19 -6.34 21.37
N LYS A 24 6.93 -6.92 22.55
CA LYS A 24 6.50 -6.16 23.73
C LYS A 24 7.49 -5.06 24.13
N LYS A 25 8.79 -5.30 24.03
CA LYS A 25 9.82 -4.29 24.29
C LYS A 25 9.77 -3.12 23.30
N ILE A 26 9.56 -3.42 22.00
CA ILE A 26 9.45 -2.40 20.94
C ILE A 26 8.23 -1.51 21.22
N ILE A 27 7.09 -2.12 21.52
CA ILE A 27 5.81 -1.42 21.75
C ILE A 27 5.85 -0.57 23.03
N ARG A 28 6.45 -1.08 24.12
CA ARG A 28 6.56 -0.33 25.39
C ARG A 28 7.38 0.96 25.26
N LYS A 29 8.31 1.02 24.31
CA LYS A 29 9.09 2.24 24.01
C LYS A 29 8.24 3.32 23.35
N ASP A 30 7.06 2.96 22.86
CA ASP A 30 6.19 3.85 22.11
C ASP A 30 4.97 4.28 22.93
N LYS A 31 4.92 5.57 23.27
CA LYS A 31 3.84 6.14 24.09
C LYS A 31 2.45 5.97 23.46
N ASN A 32 2.38 5.96 22.12
CA ASN A 32 1.11 5.87 21.38
C ASN A 32 0.59 4.43 21.28
N LEU A 33 1.46 3.44 21.43
CA LEU A 33 1.13 2.00 21.36
C LEU A 33 0.95 1.35 22.73
N LYS A 34 1.17 2.07 23.83
CA LYS A 34 1.07 1.55 25.21
C LYS A 34 -0.31 0.94 25.54
N LYS A 35 -1.35 1.26 24.79
CA LYS A 35 -2.71 0.72 24.97
C LYS A 35 -2.94 -0.62 24.29
N SER A 36 -1.99 -1.14 23.48
CA SER A 36 -2.12 -2.45 22.85
C SER A 36 -1.81 -3.56 23.86
N ASN A 37 -2.76 -4.46 24.09
CA ASN A 37 -2.60 -5.61 24.99
C ASN A 37 -2.04 -6.83 24.23
N ILE A 38 -0.91 -6.65 23.54
CA ILE A 38 -0.29 -7.72 22.76
C ILE A 38 0.20 -8.85 23.66
N GLY A 39 -0.18 -10.08 23.31
CA GLY A 39 0.18 -11.31 24.00
C GLY A 39 -0.94 -11.89 24.89
N GLY A 40 -2.17 -11.38 24.75
CA GLY A 40 -3.39 -12.06 25.17
C GLY A 40 -3.97 -12.91 24.05
N PHE A 41 -5.08 -13.62 24.29
CA PHE A 41 -5.78 -14.40 23.25
C PHE A 41 -6.47 -13.52 22.19
N SER A 42 -6.80 -12.27 22.54
CA SER A 42 -7.46 -11.33 21.63
C SER A 42 -7.06 -9.88 21.96
N GLY A 43 -7.17 -9.03 20.97
CA GLY A 43 -7.05 -7.57 21.14
C GLY A 43 -8.43 -6.94 21.35
N GLN A 44 -8.50 -5.90 22.18
CA GLN A 44 -9.72 -5.13 22.43
C GLN A 44 -9.53 -3.71 21.90
N PHE A 45 -10.54 -3.19 21.24
CA PHE A 45 -10.56 -1.82 20.75
C PHE A 45 -11.86 -1.13 21.17
N VAL A 46 -11.74 0.00 21.88
CA VAL A 46 -12.91 0.79 22.29
C VAL A 46 -13.25 1.78 21.18
N LEU A 47 -14.43 1.64 20.61
CA LEU A 47 -14.93 2.57 19.61
C LEU A 47 -15.35 3.90 20.25
N ASP A 48 -14.99 5.01 19.63
CA ASP A 48 -15.38 6.35 20.10
C ASP A 48 -16.90 6.51 19.99
N SER A 49 -17.56 6.73 21.14
CA SER A 49 -19.01 6.90 21.24
C SER A 49 -19.56 8.14 20.50
N LYS A 50 -18.68 9.07 20.12
CA LYS A 50 -19.05 10.26 19.32
C LYS A 50 -19.34 9.93 17.86
N ILE A 51 -18.96 8.75 17.39
CA ILE A 51 -19.22 8.33 16.01
C ILE A 51 -20.69 7.91 15.88
N LYS A 52 -21.48 8.75 15.22
CA LYS A 52 -22.92 8.49 15.01
C LYS A 52 -23.12 7.38 13.98
N LYS A 53 -23.94 6.36 14.34
CA LYS A 53 -24.25 5.19 13.47
C LYS A 53 -22.98 4.63 12.83
N PRO A 54 -22.01 4.11 13.61
CA PRO A 54 -20.73 3.68 13.09
C PRO A 54 -20.91 2.52 12.10
N ILE A 55 -20.25 2.64 10.94
CA ILE A 55 -20.08 1.55 9.98
C ILE A 55 -18.60 1.12 10.05
N LEU A 56 -18.37 -0.14 10.41
CA LEU A 56 -17.05 -0.73 10.35
C LEU A 56 -16.74 -1.15 8.90
N VAL A 57 -15.53 -0.87 8.46
CA VAL A 57 -15.01 -1.22 7.14
C VAL A 57 -13.75 -2.04 7.35
N GLY A 58 -13.68 -3.22 6.74
CA GLY A 58 -12.53 -4.12 6.80
C GLY A 58 -11.79 -4.16 5.48
N ALA A 59 -10.46 -4.21 5.53
CA ALA A 59 -9.60 -4.50 4.39
C ALA A 59 -8.54 -5.51 4.80
N THR A 60 -8.21 -6.43 3.89
CA THR A 60 -7.12 -7.39 4.05
C THR A 60 -6.28 -7.39 2.79
N ASP A 61 -4.96 -7.46 2.97
CA ASP A 61 -4.02 -7.51 1.87
C ASP A 61 -2.69 -8.15 2.33
N GLY A 62 -1.85 -8.49 1.37
CA GLY A 62 -0.48 -8.93 1.57
C GLY A 62 0.53 -7.95 0.96
N VAL A 63 1.81 -8.27 1.06
CA VAL A 63 2.88 -7.54 0.37
C VAL A 63 3.16 -8.13 -1.00
N GLY A 64 2.83 -9.39 -1.18
CA GLY A 64 3.10 -10.12 -2.40
C GLY A 64 4.59 -10.33 -2.67
N THR A 65 4.96 -10.51 -3.93
CA THR A 65 6.31 -10.95 -4.31
C THR A 65 7.40 -9.90 -4.15
N LYS A 66 7.11 -8.69 -3.68
CA LYS A 66 8.11 -7.70 -3.21
C LYS A 66 8.97 -8.28 -2.07
N ILE A 67 8.41 -9.16 -1.25
CA ILE A 67 9.12 -9.88 -0.19
C ILE A 67 10.38 -10.58 -0.72
N GLU A 68 10.34 -11.12 -1.95
CA GLU A 68 11.50 -11.77 -2.55
C GLU A 68 12.66 -10.79 -2.82
N ILE A 69 12.35 -9.54 -3.17
CA ILE A 69 13.39 -8.50 -3.31
C ILE A 69 14.01 -8.19 -1.93
N ALA A 70 13.19 -8.10 -0.89
CA ALA A 70 13.69 -7.90 0.48
C ALA A 70 14.62 -9.05 0.92
N ARG A 71 14.27 -10.30 0.57
CA ARG A 71 15.11 -11.48 0.85
C ARG A 71 16.45 -11.41 0.08
N MET A 72 16.40 -11.08 -1.22
CA MET A 72 17.62 -10.93 -2.05
C MET A 72 18.53 -9.83 -1.53
N MET A 73 17.95 -8.74 -1.03
CA MET A 73 18.69 -7.59 -0.45
C MET A 73 19.05 -7.79 1.03
N ARG A 74 18.49 -8.79 1.70
CA ARG A 74 18.60 -9.01 3.17
C ARG A 74 18.19 -7.76 3.97
N ASP A 75 17.17 -7.04 3.49
CA ASP A 75 16.62 -5.85 4.14
C ASP A 75 15.09 -5.96 4.21
N HIS A 76 14.57 -6.10 5.44
CA HIS A 76 13.15 -6.33 5.71
C HIS A 76 12.48 -5.14 6.42
N LYS A 77 13.21 -4.04 6.64
CA LYS A 77 12.79 -2.90 7.47
C LYS A 77 11.56 -2.17 6.95
N THR A 78 11.32 -2.19 5.64
CA THR A 78 10.22 -1.44 5.01
C THR A 78 9.02 -2.29 4.67
N ILE A 79 9.17 -3.62 4.63
CA ILE A 79 8.11 -4.55 4.19
C ILE A 79 6.87 -4.48 5.08
N GLY A 80 7.04 -4.27 6.40
CA GLY A 80 5.91 -4.05 7.30
C GLY A 80 5.16 -2.75 7.03
N ILE A 81 5.83 -1.70 6.52
CA ILE A 81 5.15 -0.48 6.09
C ILE A 81 4.29 -0.77 4.85
N ASP A 82 4.82 -1.56 3.89
CA ASP A 82 4.07 -1.96 2.72
C ASP A 82 2.78 -2.69 3.12
N LEU A 83 2.87 -3.65 4.04
CA LEU A 83 1.71 -4.42 4.51
C LEU A 83 0.60 -3.52 5.06
N VAL A 84 0.97 -2.59 5.95
CA VAL A 84 -0.01 -1.65 6.53
C VAL A 84 -0.56 -0.72 5.45
N ALA A 85 0.30 -0.18 4.58
CA ALA A 85 -0.09 0.76 3.54
C ALA A 85 -1.14 0.17 2.58
N MET A 86 -0.96 -1.09 2.15
CA MET A 86 -1.91 -1.77 1.26
C MET A 86 -3.31 -1.81 1.88
N CYS A 87 -3.41 -2.18 3.16
CA CYS A 87 -4.70 -2.27 3.87
C CYS A 87 -5.31 -0.88 4.15
N VAL A 88 -4.54 0.06 4.71
CA VAL A 88 -5.11 1.35 5.13
C VAL A 88 -5.45 2.27 3.97
N ASN A 89 -4.72 2.18 2.85
CA ASN A 89 -5.03 2.95 1.65
C ASN A 89 -6.36 2.49 1.01
N ASP A 90 -6.72 1.22 1.11
CA ASP A 90 -8.02 0.73 0.67
C ASP A 90 -9.16 1.23 1.56
N LEU A 91 -8.95 1.26 2.89
CA LEU A 91 -9.97 1.78 3.80
C LEU A 91 -10.36 3.24 3.51
N ILE A 92 -9.37 4.08 3.20
CA ILE A 92 -9.62 5.50 2.98
C ILE A 92 -10.33 5.80 1.68
N VAL A 93 -10.31 4.90 0.70
CA VAL A 93 -11.14 5.00 -0.52
C VAL A 93 -12.61 5.04 -0.13
N ASP A 94 -13.01 4.24 0.84
CA ASP A 94 -14.35 4.22 1.43
C ASP A 94 -14.57 5.29 2.51
N GLN A 95 -13.65 6.25 2.64
CA GLN A 95 -13.69 7.32 3.67
C GLN A 95 -13.65 6.78 5.10
N ALA A 96 -13.20 5.54 5.31
CA ALA A 96 -13.08 4.95 6.62
C ALA A 96 -11.76 5.37 7.28
N LYS A 97 -11.84 5.89 8.52
CA LYS A 97 -10.67 6.17 9.35
C LYS A 97 -10.14 4.85 9.90
N PRO A 98 -8.88 4.48 9.64
CA PRO A 98 -8.27 3.30 10.26
C PRO A 98 -8.36 3.36 11.79
N LEU A 99 -8.71 2.25 12.41
CA LEU A 99 -8.81 2.08 13.86
C LEU A 99 -7.70 1.19 14.39
N PHE A 100 -7.66 -0.06 13.90
CA PHE A 100 -6.67 -1.03 14.33
C PHE A 100 -6.24 -1.96 13.19
N PHE A 101 -5.07 -2.55 13.38
CA PHE A 101 -4.41 -3.45 12.47
C PHE A 101 -4.05 -4.75 13.19
N LEU A 102 -4.15 -5.86 12.48
CA LEU A 102 -3.70 -7.19 12.87
C LEU A 102 -2.80 -7.74 11.76
N ASP A 103 -1.72 -8.41 12.13
CA ASP A 103 -0.81 -9.05 11.18
C ASP A 103 -0.76 -10.56 11.35
N TYR A 104 -0.45 -11.27 10.26
CA TYR A 104 -0.13 -12.67 10.24
C TYR A 104 1.19 -12.86 9.51
N ILE A 105 2.16 -13.49 10.20
CA ILE A 105 3.47 -13.82 9.65
C ILE A 105 3.55 -15.34 9.51
N SER A 106 3.59 -15.85 8.28
CA SER A 106 3.92 -17.24 7.97
C SER A 106 5.40 -17.35 7.62
N THR A 107 6.12 -18.31 8.20
CA THR A 107 7.55 -18.50 7.89
C THR A 107 7.95 -19.96 8.02
N GLY A 108 8.87 -20.43 7.17
CA GLY A 108 9.39 -21.78 7.28
C GLY A 108 10.18 -22.01 8.58
N LYS A 109 10.93 -20.99 9.03
CA LYS A 109 11.65 -20.99 10.30
C LYS A 109 11.74 -19.58 10.87
N LEU A 110 11.39 -19.42 12.13
CA LEU A 110 11.42 -18.11 12.78
C LEU A 110 12.86 -17.61 12.97
N ASP A 111 13.14 -16.49 12.31
CA ASP A 111 14.32 -15.65 12.53
C ASP A 111 13.89 -14.39 13.29
N ILE A 112 14.33 -14.29 14.55
CA ILE A 112 13.94 -13.20 15.45
C ILE A 112 14.42 -11.84 14.93
N SER A 113 15.62 -11.77 14.31
CA SER A 113 16.15 -10.50 13.78
C SER A 113 15.30 -10.00 12.61
N LYS A 114 15.01 -10.87 11.65
CA LYS A 114 14.12 -10.59 10.51
C LYS A 114 12.71 -10.21 10.98
N GLY A 115 12.14 -10.99 11.90
CA GLY A 115 10.82 -10.69 12.47
C GLY A 115 10.77 -9.32 13.15
N LYS A 116 11.82 -8.92 13.87
CA LYS A 116 11.91 -7.58 14.49
C LYS A 116 11.92 -6.45 13.45
N GLU A 117 12.60 -6.62 12.32
CA GLU A 117 12.58 -5.65 11.23
C GLU A 117 11.18 -5.52 10.62
N ILE A 118 10.50 -6.65 10.36
CA ILE A 118 9.16 -6.69 9.80
C ILE A 118 8.16 -6.00 10.75
N ILE A 119 8.12 -6.41 12.03
CA ILE A 119 7.23 -5.81 13.04
C ILE A 119 7.55 -4.33 13.25
N GLY A 120 8.83 -3.94 13.24
CA GLY A 120 9.25 -2.55 13.29
C GLY A 120 8.66 -1.72 12.15
N GLY A 121 8.63 -2.29 10.94
CA GLY A 121 7.96 -1.72 9.76
C GLY A 121 6.45 -1.61 9.94
N ILE A 122 5.79 -2.65 10.46
CA ILE A 122 4.33 -2.63 10.76
C ILE A 122 4.00 -1.53 11.76
N ILE A 123 4.73 -1.47 12.87
CA ILE A 123 4.55 -0.42 13.88
C ILE A 123 4.69 0.99 13.26
N LYS A 124 5.69 1.18 12.40
CA LYS A 124 5.91 2.46 11.70
C LYS A 124 4.75 2.78 10.77
N GLY A 125 4.27 1.82 9.99
CA GLY A 125 3.10 1.99 9.11
C GLY A 125 1.83 2.33 9.91
N CYS A 126 1.59 1.65 11.03
CA CYS A 126 0.47 1.93 11.93
C CYS A 126 0.53 3.36 12.49
N LYS A 127 1.71 3.85 12.86
CA LYS A 127 1.89 5.24 13.29
C LYS A 127 1.58 6.25 12.18
N MET A 128 2.12 6.02 10.98
CA MET A 128 1.92 6.90 9.83
C MET A 128 0.43 7.00 9.45
N SER A 129 -0.33 5.93 9.68
CA SER A 129 -1.78 5.86 9.39
C SER A 129 -2.68 6.19 10.58
N ASN A 130 -2.09 6.56 11.74
CA ASN A 130 -2.81 6.76 12.99
C ASN A 130 -3.74 5.58 13.35
N CYS A 131 -3.22 4.37 13.18
CA CYS A 131 -3.88 3.08 13.36
C CYS A 131 -3.20 2.33 14.52
N SER A 132 -3.97 1.65 15.36
CA SER A 132 -3.40 0.89 16.49
C SER A 132 -2.98 -0.51 16.02
N LEU A 133 -1.74 -0.94 16.29
CA LEU A 133 -1.41 -2.36 16.17
C LEU A 133 -2.05 -3.09 17.36
N LEU A 134 -3.07 -3.90 17.09
CA LEU A 134 -3.88 -4.54 18.12
C LEU A 134 -3.35 -5.91 18.55
N GLY A 135 -2.75 -6.63 17.61
CA GLY A 135 -2.19 -7.95 17.78
C GLY A 135 -1.72 -8.53 16.47
N GLY A 136 -1.38 -9.79 16.49
CA GLY A 136 -0.96 -10.55 15.32
C GLY A 136 -0.66 -11.98 15.67
N GLU A 137 -0.29 -12.78 14.67
CA GLU A 137 0.09 -14.18 14.80
C GLU A 137 1.37 -14.46 14.02
N THR A 138 2.18 -15.40 14.53
CA THR A 138 3.37 -15.87 13.83
C THR A 138 3.37 -17.40 13.83
N ALA A 139 3.29 -17.98 12.64
CA ALA A 139 3.26 -19.41 12.44
C ALA A 139 4.53 -19.91 11.74
N GLU A 140 5.12 -20.99 12.27
CA GLU A 140 6.21 -21.71 11.63
C GLU A 140 5.64 -22.89 10.84
N HIS A 141 5.95 -22.95 9.53
CA HIS A 141 5.54 -24.01 8.59
C HIS A 141 6.76 -24.65 7.93
N PRO A 142 7.55 -25.46 8.65
CA PRO A 142 8.84 -25.93 8.18
C PRO A 142 8.78 -26.86 6.96
N GLU A 143 7.64 -27.50 6.71
CA GLU A 143 7.43 -28.40 5.56
C GLU A 143 6.86 -27.69 4.34
N VAL A 144 6.17 -26.57 4.52
CA VAL A 144 5.50 -25.81 3.45
C VAL A 144 6.43 -24.75 2.86
N ASP A 145 7.18 -24.08 3.72
CA ASP A 145 8.08 -23.02 3.33
C ASP A 145 9.56 -23.43 3.49
N SER A 146 10.42 -23.00 2.58
CA SER A 146 11.87 -23.12 2.81
C SER A 146 12.28 -22.26 4.01
N ASN A 147 13.36 -22.66 4.72
CA ASN A 147 13.79 -22.08 6.00
C ASN A 147 13.89 -20.56 6.04
N ASP A 148 14.12 -19.89 4.91
CA ASP A 148 14.29 -18.43 4.81
C ASP A 148 13.10 -17.70 4.18
N LYS A 149 12.08 -18.44 3.69
CA LYS A 149 10.85 -17.87 3.14
C LYS A 149 9.89 -17.46 4.24
N TYR A 150 9.12 -16.44 3.92
CA TYR A 150 7.99 -16.00 4.74
C TYR A 150 6.94 -15.32 3.85
N ASP A 151 5.73 -15.23 4.36
CA ASP A 151 4.65 -14.42 3.79
C ASP A 151 3.98 -13.60 4.88
N LEU A 152 3.31 -12.52 4.45
CA LEU A 152 2.66 -11.57 5.33
C LEU A 152 1.23 -11.31 4.88
N ALA A 153 0.29 -11.38 5.81
CA ALA A 153 -1.06 -10.91 5.62
C ALA A 153 -1.40 -9.86 6.67
N GLY A 154 -2.08 -8.79 6.25
CA GLY A 154 -2.58 -7.73 7.11
C GLY A 154 -4.08 -7.67 7.09
N PHE A 155 -4.69 -7.34 8.22
CA PHE A 155 -6.10 -7.06 8.36
C PHE A 155 -6.28 -5.75 9.10
N CYS A 156 -6.95 -4.80 8.46
CA CYS A 156 -7.23 -3.50 9.02
C CYS A 156 -8.72 -3.24 9.13
N VAL A 157 -9.15 -2.71 10.26
CA VAL A 157 -10.52 -2.25 10.47
C VAL A 157 -10.51 -0.75 10.62
N GLY A 158 -11.38 -0.10 9.88
CA GLY A 158 -11.66 1.33 9.96
C GLY A 158 -13.12 1.59 10.29
N VAL A 159 -13.45 2.84 10.53
CA VAL A 159 -14.81 3.29 10.81
C VAL A 159 -15.16 4.53 10.00
N LYS A 160 -16.40 4.58 9.53
CA LYS A 160 -17.02 5.80 8.99
C LYS A 160 -18.37 6.05 9.65
N SER A 161 -18.83 7.30 9.64
CA SER A 161 -20.17 7.64 10.10
C SER A 161 -21.21 7.08 9.11
N GLY A 162 -22.19 6.36 9.60
CA GLY A 162 -23.31 5.82 8.84
C GLY A 162 -24.41 6.83 8.52
N VAL A 163 -24.25 8.10 8.91
CA VAL A 163 -25.14 9.16 8.44
C VAL A 163 -24.94 9.29 6.94
N ALA A 164 -25.96 8.92 6.17
CA ALA A 164 -25.89 8.86 4.72
C ALA A 164 -25.40 10.19 4.14
N LYS A 165 -24.18 10.17 3.63
CA LYS A 165 -23.72 11.21 2.70
C LYS A 165 -24.17 10.78 1.32
N ALA A 166 -24.87 11.66 0.59
CA ALA A 166 -25.19 11.43 -0.80
C ALA A 166 -23.90 11.04 -1.54
N SER A 167 -23.98 10.03 -2.41
CA SER A 167 -22.85 9.64 -3.27
C SER A 167 -22.29 10.88 -3.96
N PRO A 168 -20.98 11.01 -4.07
CA PRO A 168 -20.35 12.18 -4.67
C PRO A 168 -20.89 12.38 -6.10
N LYS A 169 -21.41 13.57 -6.40
CA LYS A 169 -21.89 13.93 -7.74
C LYS A 169 -20.68 14.17 -8.65
N LEU A 170 -20.23 13.09 -9.29
CA LEU A 170 -19.24 13.19 -10.36
C LEU A 170 -19.90 13.80 -11.59
N ARG A 171 -19.23 14.78 -12.20
CA ARG A 171 -19.73 15.54 -13.36
C ARG A 171 -18.68 15.54 -14.48
N GLU A 172 -19.12 15.74 -15.69
CA GLU A 172 -18.25 16.08 -16.81
C GLU A 172 -17.39 17.29 -16.44
N ASN A 173 -16.12 17.32 -16.85
CA ASN A 173 -15.10 18.30 -16.55
C ASN A 173 -14.57 18.33 -15.11
N ASP A 174 -15.01 17.46 -14.20
CA ASP A 174 -14.28 17.23 -12.96
C ASP A 174 -12.85 16.81 -13.31
N ILE A 175 -11.87 17.37 -12.64
CA ILE A 175 -10.46 17.06 -12.91
C ILE A 175 -10.03 15.79 -12.19
N ILE A 176 -9.13 15.07 -12.84
CA ILE A 176 -8.50 13.85 -12.32
C ILE A 176 -7.06 14.22 -11.97
N VAL A 177 -6.70 14.03 -10.71
CA VAL A 177 -5.38 14.34 -10.19
C VAL A 177 -4.73 13.06 -9.67
N GLY A 178 -3.52 12.77 -10.16
CA GLY A 178 -2.66 11.73 -9.66
C GLY A 178 -1.77 12.25 -8.54
N ILE A 179 -1.81 11.61 -7.37
CA ILE A 179 -0.88 11.87 -6.26
C ILE A 179 0.27 10.90 -6.39
N SER A 180 1.50 11.41 -6.35
CA SER A 180 2.71 10.63 -6.64
C SER A 180 2.86 9.42 -5.72
N SER A 181 3.31 8.31 -6.30
CA SER A 181 3.78 7.15 -5.56
C SER A 181 5.23 7.33 -5.14
N SER A 182 5.67 6.57 -4.14
CA SER A 182 7.07 6.46 -3.75
C SER A 182 7.92 5.65 -4.76
N GLY A 183 7.26 4.84 -5.59
CA GLY A 183 7.82 3.90 -6.55
C GLY A 183 6.75 2.91 -6.99
N LEU A 184 7.13 1.63 -7.17
CA LEU A 184 6.21 0.57 -7.59
C LEU A 184 5.12 0.26 -6.55
N HIS A 185 5.33 0.66 -5.31
CA HIS A 185 4.55 0.19 -4.16
C HIS A 185 4.73 -1.32 -3.94
N SER A 186 3.66 -2.10 -3.91
CA SER A 186 3.73 -3.55 -3.68
C SER A 186 3.21 -4.37 -4.87
N ASN A 187 3.07 -3.76 -6.06
CA ASN A 187 2.48 -4.42 -7.23
C ASN A 187 3.46 -4.58 -8.39
N GLY A 188 3.24 -5.60 -9.24
CA GLY A 188 4.04 -5.85 -10.44
C GLY A 188 5.37 -6.56 -10.20
N TYR A 189 5.68 -6.99 -8.98
CA TYR A 189 6.98 -7.58 -8.62
C TYR A 189 7.24 -8.93 -9.27
N SER A 190 6.24 -9.69 -9.66
CA SER A 190 6.44 -10.94 -10.42
C SER A 190 7.10 -10.65 -11.78
N LEU A 191 6.66 -9.60 -12.48
CA LEU A 191 7.27 -9.17 -13.74
C LEU A 191 8.68 -8.62 -13.51
N VAL A 192 8.88 -7.79 -12.49
CA VAL A 192 10.20 -7.25 -12.12
C VAL A 192 11.19 -8.37 -11.82
N ARG A 193 10.79 -9.37 -11.04
CA ARG A 193 11.63 -10.54 -10.72
C ARG A 193 11.97 -11.37 -11.95
N LYS A 194 11.03 -11.52 -12.88
CA LYS A 194 11.29 -12.17 -14.18
C LYS A 194 12.36 -11.41 -14.95
N ILE A 195 12.24 -10.08 -15.09
CA ILE A 195 13.24 -9.21 -15.72
C ILE A 195 14.61 -9.40 -15.07
N ILE A 196 14.69 -9.33 -13.74
CA ILE A 196 15.93 -9.50 -12.97
C ILE A 196 16.58 -10.86 -13.26
N LYS A 197 15.80 -11.94 -13.24
CA LYS A 197 16.28 -13.30 -13.43
C LYS A 197 16.79 -13.52 -14.87
N GLU A 198 15.98 -13.17 -15.87
CA GLU A 198 16.31 -13.40 -17.29
C GLU A 198 17.52 -12.59 -17.76
N ASN A 199 17.67 -11.37 -17.24
CA ASN A 199 18.78 -10.47 -17.60
C ASN A 199 19.94 -10.51 -16.60
N LYS A 200 19.94 -11.43 -15.61
CA LYS A 200 21.00 -11.62 -14.61
C LYS A 200 21.38 -10.30 -13.90
N ILE A 201 20.37 -9.47 -13.57
CA ILE A 201 20.57 -8.12 -13.04
C ILE A 201 21.05 -8.17 -11.60
N LYS A 202 22.11 -7.43 -11.29
CA LYS A 202 22.62 -7.23 -9.93
C LYS A 202 21.84 -6.08 -9.27
N LEU A 203 21.17 -6.35 -8.14
CA LEU A 203 20.36 -5.35 -7.42
C LEU A 203 21.16 -4.18 -6.85
N ASN A 204 22.47 -4.32 -6.65
CA ASN A 204 23.36 -3.26 -6.21
C ASN A 204 23.80 -2.30 -7.34
N LYS A 205 23.39 -2.55 -8.61
CA LYS A 205 23.63 -1.62 -9.72
C LYS A 205 22.89 -0.31 -9.50
N LYS A 206 23.59 0.82 -9.61
CA LYS A 206 23.00 2.17 -9.51
C LYS A 206 22.36 2.56 -10.84
N ILE A 207 21.14 3.12 -10.78
CA ILE A 207 20.38 3.62 -11.94
C ILE A 207 19.83 5.03 -11.72
N GLU A 208 19.87 5.57 -10.49
CA GLU A 208 19.42 6.92 -10.16
C GLU A 208 20.41 7.56 -9.19
N LYS A 209 21.18 8.57 -9.65
CA LYS A 209 22.22 9.23 -8.85
C LYS A 209 23.03 8.21 -8.03
N ASN A 210 22.75 8.13 -6.72
CA ASN A 210 23.43 7.19 -5.82
C ASN A 210 22.54 6.02 -5.36
N LYS A 211 21.37 5.81 -5.97
CA LYS A 211 20.44 4.74 -5.56
C LYS A 211 20.58 3.51 -6.45
N THR A 212 20.62 2.37 -5.83
CA THR A 212 20.65 1.06 -6.49
C THR A 212 19.24 0.63 -6.92
N ILE A 213 19.17 -0.34 -7.83
CA ILE A 213 17.91 -0.97 -8.25
C ILE A 213 17.18 -1.54 -7.03
N GLY A 214 17.89 -2.26 -6.15
CA GLY A 214 17.31 -2.85 -4.93
C GLY A 214 16.70 -1.80 -4.01
N GLU A 215 17.40 -0.69 -3.75
CA GLU A 215 16.89 0.41 -2.93
C GLU A 215 15.64 1.07 -3.54
N LEU A 216 15.59 1.24 -4.86
CA LEU A 216 14.42 1.77 -5.54
C LEU A 216 13.23 0.81 -5.48
N LEU A 217 13.49 -0.50 -5.61
CA LEU A 217 12.45 -1.53 -5.51
C LEU A 217 11.96 -1.71 -4.07
N LEU A 218 12.78 -1.47 -3.05
CA LEU A 218 12.40 -1.58 -1.65
C LEU A 218 11.81 -0.29 -1.05
N LYS A 219 11.66 0.80 -1.84
CA LYS A 219 10.93 1.96 -1.35
C LYS A 219 9.55 1.53 -0.82
N PRO A 220 9.20 1.91 0.44
CA PRO A 220 7.92 1.53 1.00
C PRO A 220 6.78 2.19 0.26
N THR A 221 5.65 1.51 0.22
CA THR A 221 4.38 2.04 -0.28
C THR A 221 4.01 3.30 0.47
N GLU A 222 3.60 4.34 -0.25
CA GLU A 222 3.14 5.61 0.34
C GLU A 222 1.83 5.41 1.09
N ILE A 223 1.71 6.01 2.27
CA ILE A 223 0.50 5.98 3.09
C ILE A 223 -0.24 7.31 2.91
N TYR A 224 -1.40 7.27 2.27
CA TYR A 224 -2.20 8.45 1.92
C TYR A 224 -3.30 8.79 2.95
N VAL A 225 -3.32 8.14 4.11
CA VAL A 225 -4.42 8.24 5.09
C VAL A 225 -4.71 9.67 5.50
N SER A 226 -3.70 10.39 6.00
CA SER A 226 -3.89 11.75 6.50
C SER A 226 -4.37 12.73 5.42
N PRO A 227 -3.70 12.86 4.25
CA PRO A 227 -4.13 13.80 3.22
C PRO A 227 -5.52 13.47 2.67
N ILE A 228 -5.84 12.22 2.41
CA ILE A 228 -7.11 11.84 1.80
C ILE A 228 -8.29 12.06 2.76
N LEU A 229 -8.16 11.64 4.03
CA LEU A 229 -9.23 11.88 5.02
C LEU A 229 -9.43 13.37 5.30
N GLU A 230 -8.36 14.17 5.35
CA GLU A 230 -8.45 15.63 5.44
C GLU A 230 -9.24 16.22 4.28
N MET A 231 -8.90 15.83 3.03
CA MET A 231 -9.55 16.33 1.82
C MET A 231 -11.03 15.94 1.75
N TYR A 232 -11.40 14.73 2.21
CA TYR A 232 -12.81 14.34 2.34
C TYR A 232 -13.54 15.18 3.40
N THR A 233 -12.92 15.37 4.57
CA THR A 233 -13.51 16.16 5.65
C THR A 233 -13.77 17.60 5.23
N LYS A 234 -12.83 18.21 4.51
CA LYS A 234 -12.92 19.57 3.95
C LYS A 234 -13.76 19.65 2.66
N LYS A 235 -14.31 18.53 2.17
CA LYS A 235 -15.08 18.44 0.91
C LYS A 235 -14.30 18.99 -0.30
N ILE A 236 -12.99 18.76 -0.33
CA ILE A 236 -12.11 19.15 -1.43
C ILE A 236 -12.21 18.16 -2.57
N ILE A 237 -12.19 16.86 -2.26
CA ILE A 237 -12.30 15.77 -3.24
C ILE A 237 -13.68 15.14 -3.20
N LYS A 238 -14.10 14.61 -4.35
CA LYS A 238 -15.39 13.89 -4.51
C LYS A 238 -15.22 12.40 -4.26
N THR A 239 -14.13 11.83 -4.77
CA THR A 239 -13.77 10.41 -4.61
C THR A 239 -12.27 10.22 -4.84
N CYS A 240 -11.76 9.05 -4.51
CA CYS A 240 -10.41 8.64 -4.85
C CYS A 240 -10.36 7.16 -5.23
N ALA A 241 -9.22 6.73 -5.81
CA ALA A 241 -8.93 5.34 -6.14
C ALA A 241 -7.48 5.02 -5.73
N HIS A 242 -7.28 3.96 -4.98
CA HIS A 242 -5.96 3.40 -4.70
C HIS A 242 -5.49 2.60 -5.92
N ILE A 243 -4.31 2.91 -6.43
CA ILE A 243 -3.79 2.31 -7.67
C ILE A 243 -2.84 1.17 -7.31
N THR A 244 -3.36 -0.04 -7.40
CA THR A 244 -2.70 -1.31 -7.11
C THR A 244 -2.56 -2.18 -8.36
N GLY A 245 -2.58 -3.50 -8.25
CA GLY A 245 -2.62 -4.42 -9.40
C GLY A 245 -3.80 -4.11 -10.32
N GLY A 246 -3.61 -4.20 -11.62
CA GLY A 246 -4.57 -3.73 -12.63
C GLY A 246 -4.35 -2.26 -13.05
N GLY A 247 -3.46 -1.52 -12.36
CA GLY A 247 -3.10 -0.14 -12.67
C GLY A 247 -4.30 0.82 -12.64
N ILE A 248 -4.18 1.95 -13.32
CA ILE A 248 -5.26 2.94 -13.42
C ILE A 248 -6.47 2.34 -14.15
N THR A 249 -6.23 1.48 -15.12
CA THR A 249 -7.25 0.90 -15.99
C THR A 249 -8.34 0.14 -15.23
N GLU A 250 -7.97 -0.61 -14.19
CA GLU A 250 -8.91 -1.45 -13.44
C GLU A 250 -9.34 -0.83 -12.10
N ASN A 251 -8.50 0.02 -11.50
CA ASN A 251 -8.81 0.59 -10.19
C ASN A 251 -9.65 1.87 -10.27
N LEU A 252 -9.35 2.80 -11.19
CA LEU A 252 -10.11 4.04 -11.30
C LEU A 252 -11.61 3.83 -11.62
N PRO A 253 -12.03 2.87 -12.48
CA PRO A 253 -13.44 2.59 -12.74
C PRO A 253 -14.29 2.30 -11.50
N ARG A 254 -13.69 1.69 -10.46
CA ARG A 254 -14.38 1.35 -9.20
C ARG A 254 -14.88 2.57 -8.44
N SER A 255 -14.26 3.73 -8.69
CA SER A 255 -14.62 5.02 -8.08
C SER A 255 -15.53 5.87 -8.99
N LEU A 256 -15.89 5.39 -10.20
CA LEU A 256 -16.71 6.11 -11.16
C LEU A 256 -18.15 5.61 -11.17
N ASN A 257 -19.10 6.54 -11.20
CA ASN A 257 -20.50 6.19 -11.45
C ASN A 257 -20.77 5.89 -12.96
N LYS A 258 -21.96 5.37 -13.28
CA LYS A 258 -22.31 4.97 -14.65
C LYS A 258 -22.32 6.11 -15.68
N ASN A 259 -22.45 7.36 -15.25
CA ASN A 259 -22.69 8.51 -16.14
C ASN A 259 -21.39 9.17 -16.63
N VAL A 260 -20.24 8.82 -16.07
CA VAL A 260 -18.95 9.41 -16.41
C VAL A 260 -17.90 8.36 -16.73
N SER A 261 -16.95 8.76 -17.57
CA SER A 261 -15.73 8.02 -17.91
C SER A 261 -14.52 8.92 -17.72
N ALA A 262 -13.37 8.33 -17.45
CA ALA A 262 -12.12 9.05 -17.29
C ALA A 262 -11.38 9.16 -18.63
N LYS A 263 -10.95 10.38 -18.99
CA LYS A 263 -10.03 10.65 -20.09
C LYS A 263 -8.68 11.07 -19.52
N ILE A 264 -7.68 10.22 -19.64
CA ILE A 264 -6.34 10.39 -19.06
C ILE A 264 -5.36 10.82 -20.14
N ASN A 265 -4.58 11.86 -19.87
CA ASN A 265 -3.48 12.28 -20.74
C ASN A 265 -2.15 11.72 -20.21
N LEU A 266 -1.54 10.80 -20.94
CA LEU A 266 -0.29 10.13 -20.56
C LEU A 266 0.93 11.06 -20.64
N GLU A 267 0.86 12.13 -21.43
CA GLU A 267 1.96 13.09 -21.56
C GLU A 267 2.17 13.93 -20.30
N THR A 268 1.16 13.97 -19.41
CA THR A 268 1.26 14.65 -18.10
C THR A 268 1.94 13.82 -17.02
N PHE A 269 2.32 12.56 -17.32
CA PHE A 269 2.92 11.66 -16.35
C PHE A 269 4.39 11.97 -16.14
N SER A 270 4.78 12.18 -14.89
CA SER A 270 6.17 12.22 -14.47
C SER A 270 6.58 10.85 -13.96
N LEU A 271 7.21 10.05 -14.83
CA LEU A 271 7.60 8.68 -14.50
C LEU A 271 8.86 8.65 -13.64
N PRO A 272 8.82 8.07 -12.43
CA PRO A 272 10.04 7.75 -11.68
C PRO A 272 10.98 6.82 -12.46
N THR A 273 12.29 6.97 -12.26
CA THR A 273 13.36 6.25 -12.96
C THR A 273 13.14 4.73 -13.00
N ILE A 274 12.59 4.16 -11.93
CA ILE A 274 12.35 2.71 -11.85
C ILE A 274 11.36 2.21 -12.92
N PHE A 275 10.36 3.02 -13.33
CA PHE A 275 9.43 2.63 -14.40
C PHE A 275 10.08 2.71 -15.78
N LYS A 276 10.93 3.72 -16.01
CA LYS A 276 11.73 3.83 -17.24
C LYS A 276 12.69 2.64 -17.37
N TRP A 277 13.32 2.27 -16.25
CA TRP A 277 14.17 1.09 -16.18
C TRP A 277 13.41 -0.20 -16.51
N ILE A 278 12.20 -0.42 -16.00
CA ILE A 278 11.38 -1.58 -16.34
C ILE A 278 11.04 -1.59 -17.84
N GLN A 279 10.62 -0.44 -18.36
CA GLN A 279 10.25 -0.31 -19.78
C GLN A 279 11.42 -0.59 -20.73
N SER A 280 12.67 -0.26 -20.33
CA SER A 280 13.87 -0.50 -21.16
C SER A 280 14.13 -1.99 -21.46
N PHE A 281 13.45 -2.90 -20.78
CA PHE A 281 13.44 -4.35 -21.08
C PHE A 281 12.31 -4.77 -22.01
N GLY A 282 11.71 -3.85 -22.76
CA GLY A 282 10.69 -4.14 -23.77
C GLY A 282 9.26 -4.30 -23.22
N VAL A 283 9.01 -3.91 -21.97
CA VAL A 283 7.65 -3.90 -21.41
C VAL A 283 6.83 -2.84 -22.15
N SER A 284 5.75 -3.25 -22.81
CA SER A 284 4.92 -2.34 -23.59
C SER A 284 4.20 -1.32 -22.71
N GLN A 285 3.85 -0.15 -23.27
CA GLN A 285 3.06 0.87 -22.55
C GLN A 285 1.74 0.31 -21.99
N ASN A 286 1.07 -0.54 -22.75
CA ASN A 286 -0.18 -1.16 -22.30
C ASN A 286 0.03 -2.06 -21.08
N GLU A 287 1.12 -2.84 -21.08
CA GLU A 287 1.48 -3.67 -19.93
C GLU A 287 1.90 -2.82 -18.73
N MET A 288 2.64 -1.73 -18.95
CA MET A 288 2.98 -0.77 -17.88
C MET A 288 1.74 -0.20 -17.21
N LEU A 289 0.74 0.25 -17.99
CA LEU A 289 -0.51 0.84 -17.49
C LEU A 289 -1.43 -0.16 -16.81
N LYS A 290 -1.31 -1.47 -17.15
CA LYS A 290 -2.12 -2.54 -16.57
C LYS A 290 -1.49 -3.12 -15.30
N THR A 291 -0.17 -3.14 -15.23
CA THR A 291 0.56 -3.82 -14.14
C THR A 291 0.97 -2.86 -13.03
N PHE A 292 1.30 -1.60 -13.36
CA PHE A 292 1.92 -0.66 -12.45
C PHE A 292 1.08 0.61 -12.24
N ASN A 293 1.39 1.31 -11.14
CA ASN A 293 0.82 2.63 -10.85
C ASN A 293 1.40 3.77 -11.71
N CYS A 294 2.45 3.51 -12.48
CA CYS A 294 3.14 4.48 -13.35
C CYS A 294 3.42 5.84 -12.70
N GLY A 295 3.77 5.83 -11.40
CA GLY A 295 4.12 7.03 -10.65
C GLY A 295 2.99 7.66 -9.84
N TYR A 296 1.76 7.15 -9.91
CA TYR A 296 0.61 7.65 -9.14
C TYR A 296 -0.05 6.54 -8.33
N GLY A 297 0.18 6.55 -7.01
CA GLY A 297 -0.37 5.52 -6.11
C GLY A 297 -1.80 5.81 -5.65
N MET A 298 -2.23 7.07 -5.72
CA MET A 298 -3.59 7.49 -5.41
C MET A 298 -4.08 8.46 -6.49
N ILE A 299 -5.28 8.23 -6.98
CA ILE A 299 -5.95 9.17 -7.89
C ILE A 299 -7.13 9.78 -7.16
N VAL A 300 -7.31 11.10 -7.26
CA VAL A 300 -8.45 11.81 -6.70
C VAL A 300 -9.22 12.54 -7.79
N ILE A 301 -10.52 12.69 -7.59
CA ILE A 301 -11.42 13.42 -8.49
C ILE A 301 -12.02 14.58 -7.71
N LEU A 302 -11.91 15.78 -8.27
CA LEU A 302 -12.41 16.99 -7.64
C LEU A 302 -13.00 17.96 -8.67
N ASP A 303 -13.84 18.87 -8.17
CA ASP A 303 -14.30 20.01 -8.96
C ASP A 303 -13.11 20.94 -9.24
N ARG A 304 -13.00 21.48 -10.45
CA ARG A 304 -11.92 22.39 -10.85
C ARG A 304 -11.81 23.61 -9.92
N THR A 305 -12.93 24.08 -9.39
CA THR A 305 -12.97 25.23 -8.45
C THR A 305 -12.30 24.93 -7.11
N LYS A 306 -12.08 23.65 -6.79
CA LYS A 306 -11.41 23.19 -5.56
C LYS A 306 -9.90 23.01 -5.71
N LEU A 307 -9.34 23.24 -6.91
CA LEU A 307 -7.91 22.99 -7.18
C LEU A 307 -6.99 23.74 -6.21
N ASN A 308 -7.22 25.03 -5.97
CA ASN A 308 -6.39 25.82 -5.05
C ASN A 308 -6.42 25.28 -3.60
N GLN A 309 -7.57 24.75 -3.17
CA GLN A 309 -7.69 24.14 -1.83
C GLN A 309 -6.96 22.80 -1.78
N PHE A 310 -7.05 22.01 -2.86
CA PHE A 310 -6.31 20.77 -3.02
C PHE A 310 -4.79 21.01 -2.96
N GLU A 311 -4.30 21.99 -3.71
CA GLU A 311 -2.87 22.34 -3.77
C GLU A 311 -2.31 22.76 -2.41
N LYS A 312 -3.06 23.57 -1.65
CA LYS A 312 -2.68 23.93 -0.27
C LYS A 312 -2.61 22.70 0.64
N SER A 313 -3.60 21.81 0.56
CA SER A 313 -3.64 20.61 1.38
C SER A 313 -2.51 19.64 0.99
N ILE A 314 -2.32 19.34 -0.29
CA ILE A 314 -1.31 18.35 -0.71
C ILE A 314 0.12 18.82 -0.42
N LYS A 315 0.41 20.11 -0.55
CA LYS A 315 1.71 20.73 -0.21
C LYS A 315 2.03 20.60 1.28
N SER A 316 1.03 20.75 2.17
CA SER A 316 1.23 20.59 3.62
C SER A 316 1.65 19.18 4.00
N HIS A 317 1.22 18.19 3.22
CA HIS A 317 1.62 16.79 3.35
C HIS A 317 2.91 16.42 2.59
N LYS A 318 3.58 17.39 1.92
CA LYS A 318 4.82 17.22 1.16
C LYS A 318 4.70 16.19 0.03
N LEU A 319 3.52 15.97 -0.50
CA LEU A 319 3.27 15.08 -1.63
C LEU A 319 3.28 15.87 -2.95
N LYS A 320 3.75 15.20 -4.00
CA LYS A 320 3.69 15.71 -5.37
C LYS A 320 2.42 15.22 -6.05
N TYR A 321 1.98 15.94 -7.07
CA TYR A 321 0.79 15.61 -7.84
C TYR A 321 0.90 16.11 -9.28
N SER A 322 0.05 15.58 -10.14
CA SER A 322 -0.18 16.11 -11.49
C SER A 322 -1.66 16.06 -11.85
N ILE A 323 -2.16 17.02 -12.59
CA ILE A 323 -3.48 16.90 -13.23
C ILE A 323 -3.29 15.98 -14.43
N ILE A 324 -3.86 14.79 -14.37
CA ILE A 324 -3.64 13.73 -15.37
C ILE A 324 -4.81 13.54 -16.33
N GLY A 325 -5.90 14.31 -16.16
CA GLY A 325 -7.05 14.20 -17.04
C GLY A 325 -8.32 14.86 -16.47
N ASN A 326 -9.43 14.48 -17.05
CA ASN A 326 -10.75 14.95 -16.64
C ASN A 326 -11.82 13.88 -16.87
N LEU A 327 -12.95 14.03 -16.21
CA LEU A 327 -14.15 13.23 -16.48
C LEU A 327 -14.87 13.75 -17.74
N VAL A 328 -15.40 12.80 -18.50
CA VAL A 328 -16.24 13.06 -19.67
C VAL A 328 -17.56 12.29 -19.54
N ASN A 329 -18.57 12.69 -20.26
CA ASN A 329 -19.84 11.96 -20.31
C ASN A 329 -19.59 10.53 -20.87
N SER A 330 -20.07 9.50 -20.17
CA SER A 330 -19.87 8.10 -20.56
C SER A 330 -20.49 7.75 -21.92
N LYS A 331 -21.47 8.51 -22.41
CA LYS A 331 -22.04 8.34 -23.75
C LYS A 331 -21.04 8.70 -24.87
N LYS A 332 -19.99 9.46 -24.56
CA LYS A 332 -18.96 9.90 -25.53
C LYS A 332 -17.83 8.89 -25.71
N ILE A 333 -17.68 7.92 -24.80
CA ILE A 333 -16.58 6.94 -24.81
C ILE A 333 -17.09 5.58 -24.34
N ASN A 334 -16.83 4.53 -25.15
CA ASN A 334 -17.26 3.14 -24.85
C ASN A 334 -16.48 2.47 -23.68
N LYS A 335 -15.45 3.12 -23.14
CA LYS A 335 -14.62 2.58 -22.06
C LYS A 335 -14.70 3.46 -20.82
N LYS A 336 -14.62 2.86 -19.65
CA LYS A 336 -14.59 3.62 -18.37
C LYS A 336 -13.34 4.45 -18.21
N VAL A 337 -12.21 4.00 -18.73
CA VAL A 337 -10.95 4.74 -18.79
C VAL A 337 -10.43 4.73 -20.22
N SER A 338 -10.08 5.88 -20.74
CA SER A 338 -9.44 6.07 -22.04
C SER A 338 -8.16 6.88 -21.87
N TYR A 339 -7.18 6.59 -22.70
CA TYR A 339 -5.88 7.24 -22.69
C TYR A 339 -5.66 8.01 -23.98
N ILE A 340 -5.04 9.20 -23.86
CA ILE A 340 -4.52 9.98 -24.97
C ILE A 340 -3.02 10.23 -24.77
N GLY A 341 -2.28 10.40 -25.85
CA GLY A 341 -0.82 10.58 -25.82
C GLY A 341 -0.05 9.28 -25.48
N LYS A 342 1.21 9.46 -25.15
CA LYS A 342 2.13 8.38 -24.78
C LYS A 342 2.88 8.71 -23.51
N LEU A 343 3.25 7.69 -22.73
CA LEU A 343 4.14 7.85 -21.60
C LEU A 343 5.54 8.23 -22.10
N ASN A 344 6.15 9.26 -21.46
CA ASN A 344 7.53 9.62 -21.77
C ASN A 344 8.51 8.78 -20.96
N PHE A 345 9.29 7.96 -21.67
CA PHE A 345 10.32 7.11 -21.07
C PHE A 345 11.75 7.63 -21.31
N ASN A 346 11.92 8.76 -22.05
CA ASN A 346 13.22 9.20 -22.59
C ASN A 346 13.98 10.24 -21.75
N ASP A 347 13.52 10.65 -20.56
CA ASP A 347 14.23 11.66 -19.76
C ASP A 347 15.17 11.03 -18.71
#